data_2835da7423e397c360e69788f3c3b182
#
_entry.id   2835da7423e397c360e69788f3c3b182
#
_cell.length_a   1.000
_cell.length_b   1.000
_cell.length_c   1.000
_cell.angle_alpha   90.00
_cell.angle_beta   90.00
_cell.angle_gamma   90.00
#
_symmetry.space_group_name_H-M   'P 1'
#
loop_
_entity.id
_entity.type
_entity.pdbx_description
1 polymer ?
#
loop_
_entity_poly.entity_id
_entity_poly.type
_entity_poly.pdbx_seq_one_letter_code
_entity_poly.pdbx_strand_id
1 'polypeptide(L)'
;MAYHLQHLIEQYGLLAVFLGCLAEGEGAAILGGFFAHQGVFGLPAAVLASFTGAALGDMGFFLLGRRYARHPWVQRLRARPGFARADRLVRRHPNAFVLLNRYVYGMRLVGGVAAGLAEIGFWRFAVLNLVSALAWAALFTALGYVFGLGVQEFIGRALHAHQRLWIGGGLLVFAGLAAVIVRTWLIRRARELPT
;
A
#
# COMPACT_ATOMS: atom_id res chain seq x y z
N MET A 1 -9.23 30.50 13.22
CA MET A 1 -9.74 29.73 12.06
C MET A 1 -8.64 28.92 11.34
N ALA A 2 -7.48 29.51 11.01
CA ALA A 2 -6.40 28.79 10.32
C ALA A 2 -5.89 27.53 11.07
N TYR A 3 -5.72 27.60 12.38
CA TYR A 3 -5.27 26.46 13.19
C TYR A 3 -6.23 25.28 13.17
N HIS A 4 -7.57 25.51 13.18
CA HIS A 4 -8.55 24.44 13.11
C HIS A 4 -8.52 23.74 11.73
N LEU A 5 -8.36 24.53 10.67
CA LEU A 5 -8.29 24.00 9.31
C LEU A 5 -7.02 23.16 9.10
N GLN A 6 -5.88 23.64 9.61
CA GLN A 6 -4.61 22.94 9.53
C GLN A 6 -4.63 21.62 10.30
N HIS A 7 -5.20 21.61 11.50
CA HIS A 7 -5.38 20.40 12.30
C HIS A 7 -6.30 19.37 11.63
N LEU A 8 -7.39 19.85 10.97
CA LEU A 8 -8.25 18.96 10.20
C LEU A 8 -7.53 18.34 9.01
N ILE A 9 -6.77 19.13 8.24
CA ILE A 9 -5.97 18.65 7.11
C ILE A 9 -4.94 17.61 7.57
N GLU A 10 -4.28 17.85 8.69
CA GLU A 10 -3.33 16.92 9.28
C GLU A 10 -4.00 15.60 9.69
N GLN A 11 -5.11 15.66 10.41
CA GLN A 11 -5.84 14.47 10.86
C GLN A 11 -6.43 13.66 9.70
N TYR A 12 -7.09 14.30 8.75
CA TYR A 12 -7.66 13.62 7.60
C TYR A 12 -6.58 13.10 6.65
N GLY A 13 -5.45 13.80 6.53
CA GLY A 13 -4.31 13.35 5.75
C GLY A 13 -3.68 12.08 6.32
N LEU A 14 -3.43 12.05 7.63
CA LEU A 14 -2.91 10.86 8.31
C LEU A 14 -3.90 9.69 8.29
N LEU A 15 -5.20 9.97 8.44
CA LEU A 15 -6.24 8.95 8.32
C LEU A 15 -6.28 8.36 6.90
N ALA A 16 -6.14 9.18 5.88
CA ALA A 16 -6.09 8.73 4.48
C ALA A 16 -4.85 7.86 4.23
N VAL A 17 -3.67 8.24 4.76
CA VAL A 17 -2.45 7.41 4.70
C VAL A 17 -2.67 6.07 5.40
N PHE A 18 -3.24 6.09 6.62
CA PHE A 18 -3.54 4.86 7.37
C PHE A 18 -4.49 3.93 6.60
N LEU A 19 -5.63 4.45 6.12
CA LEU A 19 -6.60 3.65 5.36
C LEU A 19 -6.05 3.17 4.02
N GLY A 20 -5.28 4.00 3.34
CA GLY A 20 -4.59 3.61 2.11
C GLY A 20 -3.57 2.50 2.34
N CYS A 21 -2.78 2.59 3.42
CA CYS A 21 -1.83 1.54 3.81
C CYS A 21 -2.52 0.28 4.33
N LEU A 22 -3.71 0.40 4.92
CA LEU A 22 -4.54 -0.75 5.31
C LEU A 22 -4.99 -1.55 4.07
N ALA A 23 -5.41 -0.86 3.01
CA ALA A 23 -6.00 -1.46 1.81
C ALA A 23 -4.93 -1.92 0.80
N GLU A 24 -4.10 -1.02 0.31
CA GLU A 24 -3.20 -1.25 -0.84
C GLU A 24 -1.70 -1.04 -0.54
N GLY A 25 -1.33 0.01 0.15
CA GLY A 25 -0.02 0.18 0.78
C GLY A 25 0.99 1.12 0.11
N GLU A 26 1.72 0.73 -0.95
CA GLU A 26 2.94 1.42 -1.39
C GLU A 26 2.68 2.88 -1.79
N GLY A 27 1.67 3.12 -2.60
CA GLY A 27 1.30 4.46 -3.05
C GLY A 27 0.91 5.37 -1.89
N ALA A 28 0.14 4.86 -0.93
CA ALA A 28 -0.28 5.64 0.24
C ALA A 28 0.89 5.99 1.16
N ALA A 29 1.86 5.08 1.37
CA ALA A 29 3.05 5.33 2.17
C ALA A 29 3.97 6.37 1.49
N ILE A 30 4.16 6.27 0.17
CA ILE A 30 4.94 7.25 -0.62
C ILE A 30 4.26 8.62 -0.55
N LEU A 31 2.95 8.71 -0.76
CA LEU A 31 2.21 9.97 -0.63
C LEU A 31 2.29 10.53 0.80
N GLY A 32 2.22 9.67 1.82
CA GLY A 32 2.44 10.06 3.21
C GLY A 32 3.80 10.73 3.42
N GLY A 33 4.86 10.15 2.88
CA GLY A 33 6.21 10.73 2.90
C GLY A 33 6.31 12.05 2.15
N PHE A 34 5.70 12.13 0.97
CA PHE A 34 5.65 13.34 0.17
C PHE A 34 4.94 14.49 0.90
N PHE A 35 3.76 14.24 1.48
CA PHE A 35 3.03 15.27 2.25
C PHE A 35 3.73 15.63 3.55
N ALA A 36 4.45 14.69 4.18
CA ALA A 36 5.30 15.00 5.32
C ALA A 36 6.44 15.96 4.93
N HIS A 37 7.03 15.80 3.73
CA HIS A 37 8.01 16.75 3.20
C HIS A 37 7.39 18.12 2.95
N GLN A 38 6.16 18.19 2.47
CA GLN A 38 5.43 19.45 2.26
C GLN A 38 4.99 20.13 3.57
N GLY A 39 5.28 19.54 4.74
CA GLY A 39 4.94 20.10 6.04
C GLY A 39 3.46 19.98 6.44
N VAL A 40 2.70 19.13 5.74
CA VAL A 40 1.28 18.89 6.07
C VAL A 40 1.17 18.18 7.42
N PHE A 41 2.08 17.25 7.70
CA PHE A 41 2.22 16.55 8.98
C PHE A 41 3.66 16.07 9.17
N GLY A 42 4.03 15.70 10.41
CA GLY A 42 5.39 15.25 10.72
C GLY A 42 5.72 13.89 10.08
N LEU A 43 6.96 13.69 9.65
CA LEU A 43 7.45 12.43 9.10
C LEU A 43 7.24 11.23 10.05
N PRO A 44 7.49 11.34 11.38
CA PRO A 44 7.21 10.24 12.30
C PRO A 44 5.73 9.84 12.33
N ALA A 45 4.82 10.82 12.21
CA ALA A 45 3.37 10.56 12.17
C ALA A 45 2.98 9.83 10.88
N ALA A 46 3.56 10.21 9.73
CA ALA A 46 3.36 9.52 8.46
C ALA A 46 3.86 8.06 8.51
N VAL A 47 5.05 7.84 9.08
CA VAL A 47 5.60 6.47 9.28
C VAL A 47 4.70 5.65 10.19
N LEU A 48 4.21 6.23 11.30
CA LEU A 48 3.33 5.54 12.25
C LEU A 48 1.98 5.19 11.61
N ALA A 49 1.37 6.10 10.86
CA ALA A 49 0.12 5.85 10.14
C ALA A 49 0.31 4.75 9.09
N SER A 50 1.39 4.81 8.31
CA SER A 50 1.73 3.78 7.31
C SER A 50 1.99 2.42 7.96
N PHE A 51 2.76 2.38 9.04
CA PHE A 51 3.08 1.18 9.79
C PHE A 51 1.84 0.52 10.38
N THR A 52 1.01 1.28 11.10
CA THR A 52 -0.19 0.74 11.76
C THR A 52 -1.22 0.28 10.74
N GLY A 53 -1.45 1.03 9.66
CA GLY A 53 -2.32 0.62 8.57
C GLY A 53 -1.85 -0.68 7.92
N ALA A 54 -0.57 -0.77 7.57
CA ALA A 54 0.00 -1.95 6.94
C ALA A 54 -0.03 -3.18 7.87
N ALA A 55 0.35 -3.02 9.14
CA ALA A 55 0.37 -4.11 10.11
C ALA A 55 -1.03 -4.68 10.38
N LEU A 56 -2.03 -3.80 10.54
CA LEU A 56 -3.42 -4.20 10.77
C LEU A 56 -4.06 -4.84 9.52
N GLY A 57 -3.77 -4.31 8.33
CA GLY A 57 -4.24 -4.90 7.08
C GLY A 57 -3.78 -6.34 6.91
N ASP A 58 -2.49 -6.59 7.06
CA ASP A 58 -1.93 -7.93 6.93
C ASP A 58 -2.40 -8.88 8.04
N MET A 59 -2.60 -8.37 9.27
CA MET A 59 -3.19 -9.14 10.36
C MET A 59 -4.63 -9.55 10.03
N GLY A 60 -5.41 -8.63 9.44
CA GLY A 60 -6.77 -8.93 8.97
C GLY A 60 -6.79 -10.06 7.94
N PHE A 61 -5.92 -10.00 6.92
CA PHE A 61 -5.79 -11.04 5.90
C PHE A 61 -5.32 -12.38 6.49
N PHE A 62 -4.37 -12.35 7.43
CA PHE A 62 -3.93 -13.54 8.15
C PHE A 62 -5.07 -14.20 8.92
N LEU A 63 -5.84 -13.44 9.69
CA LEU A 63 -6.98 -13.94 10.45
C LEU A 63 -8.08 -14.49 9.52
N LEU A 64 -8.33 -13.82 8.40
CA LEU A 64 -9.25 -14.34 7.38
C LEU A 64 -8.77 -15.69 6.85
N GLY A 65 -7.51 -15.79 6.45
CA GLY A 65 -6.91 -17.04 5.98
C GLY A 65 -7.03 -18.17 7.03
N ARG A 66 -6.74 -17.84 8.29
CA ARG A 66 -6.83 -18.80 9.40
C ARG A 66 -8.27 -19.26 9.68
N ARG A 67 -9.25 -18.35 9.64
CA ARG A 67 -10.67 -18.66 9.84
C ARG A 67 -11.21 -19.59 8.77
N TYR A 68 -10.82 -19.35 7.51
CA TYR A 68 -11.29 -20.13 6.38
C TYR A 68 -10.40 -21.34 6.03
N ALA A 69 -9.32 -21.59 6.77
CA ALA A 69 -8.39 -22.70 6.52
C ALA A 69 -9.07 -24.08 6.45
N ARG A 70 -10.13 -24.29 7.24
CA ARG A 70 -10.90 -25.54 7.30
C ARG A 70 -12.13 -25.55 6.39
N HIS A 71 -12.41 -24.49 5.65
CA HIS A 71 -13.58 -24.42 4.78
C HIS A 71 -13.46 -25.43 3.62
N PRO A 72 -14.52 -26.17 3.25
CA PRO A 72 -14.46 -27.21 2.21
C PRO A 72 -13.92 -26.71 0.86
N TRP A 73 -14.26 -25.50 0.47
CA TRP A 73 -13.77 -24.87 -0.75
C TRP A 73 -12.25 -24.66 -0.73
N VAL A 74 -11.71 -24.21 0.41
CA VAL A 74 -10.27 -24.03 0.60
C VAL A 74 -9.53 -25.36 0.55
N GLN A 75 -10.10 -26.41 1.13
CA GLN A 75 -9.53 -27.77 1.08
C GLN A 75 -9.46 -28.31 -0.35
N ARG A 76 -10.48 -28.05 -1.17
CA ARG A 76 -10.46 -28.38 -2.62
C ARG A 76 -9.38 -27.58 -3.37
N LEU A 77 -9.18 -26.30 -3.02
CA LEU A 77 -8.14 -25.48 -3.62
C LEU A 77 -6.74 -25.95 -3.24
N ARG A 78 -6.54 -26.37 -1.98
CA ARG A 78 -5.27 -26.95 -1.50
C ARG A 78 -4.86 -28.22 -2.24
N ALA A 79 -5.83 -28.99 -2.70
CA ALA A 79 -5.58 -30.23 -3.47
C ALA A 79 -5.02 -29.94 -4.88
N ARG A 80 -5.09 -28.70 -5.38
CA ARG A 80 -4.53 -28.36 -6.69
C ARG A 80 -2.99 -28.35 -6.64
N PRO A 81 -2.28 -28.93 -7.64
CA PRO A 81 -0.82 -29.09 -7.60
C PRO A 81 -0.05 -27.78 -7.41
N GLY A 82 -0.50 -26.69 -8.02
CA GLY A 82 0.13 -25.37 -7.89
C GLY A 82 0.02 -24.81 -6.47
N PHE A 83 -1.15 -24.92 -5.84
CA PHE A 83 -1.35 -24.47 -4.47
C PHE A 83 -0.55 -25.31 -3.46
N ALA A 84 -0.51 -26.62 -3.65
CA ALA A 84 0.26 -27.52 -2.77
C ALA A 84 1.78 -27.22 -2.79
N ARG A 85 2.32 -26.74 -3.92
CA ARG A 85 3.73 -26.29 -4.01
C ARG A 85 3.93 -25.01 -3.22
N ALA A 86 3.05 -24.01 -3.38
CA ALA A 86 3.11 -22.74 -2.66
C ALA A 86 2.97 -22.95 -1.14
N ASP A 87 2.00 -23.75 -0.70
CA ASP A 87 1.79 -24.07 0.72
C ASP A 87 3.03 -24.75 1.35
N ARG A 88 3.67 -25.69 0.62
CA ARG A 88 4.93 -26.30 1.06
C ARG A 88 6.06 -25.29 1.20
N LEU A 89 6.18 -24.31 0.30
CA LEU A 89 7.21 -23.28 0.37
C LEU A 89 7.00 -22.38 1.59
N VAL A 90 5.75 -21.96 1.84
CA VAL A 90 5.39 -21.16 3.01
C VAL A 90 5.71 -21.92 4.31
N ARG A 91 5.36 -23.21 4.39
CA ARG A 91 5.63 -24.04 5.57
C ARG A 91 7.13 -24.31 5.77
N ARG A 92 7.90 -24.41 4.68
CA ARG A 92 9.35 -24.69 4.76
C ARG A 92 10.12 -23.45 5.24
N HIS A 93 9.71 -22.24 4.83
CA HIS A 93 10.39 -21.00 5.16
C HIS A 93 9.43 -19.92 5.68
N PRO A 94 8.69 -20.18 6.77
CA PRO A 94 7.61 -19.29 7.22
C PRO A 94 8.11 -17.89 7.61
N ASN A 95 9.31 -17.77 8.20
CA ASN A 95 9.85 -16.48 8.59
C ASN A 95 10.21 -15.62 7.38
N ALA A 96 10.95 -16.21 6.43
CA ALA A 96 11.33 -15.51 5.20
C ALA A 96 10.09 -15.11 4.40
N PHE A 97 9.08 -15.99 4.33
CA PHE A 97 7.83 -15.70 3.67
C PHE A 97 7.12 -14.50 4.29
N VAL A 98 6.90 -14.49 5.61
CA VAL A 98 6.21 -13.38 6.30
C VAL A 98 6.98 -12.07 6.19
N LEU A 99 8.33 -12.11 6.25
CA LEU A 99 9.14 -10.91 6.13
C LEU A 99 9.18 -10.33 4.72
N LEU A 100 9.19 -11.19 3.68
CA LEU A 100 9.48 -10.78 2.31
C LEU A 100 8.25 -10.68 1.41
N ASN A 101 7.13 -11.31 1.76
CA ASN A 101 5.93 -11.35 0.91
C ASN A 101 5.40 -9.96 0.52
N ARG A 102 5.53 -8.98 1.42
CA ARG A 102 5.05 -7.61 1.19
C ARG A 102 5.88 -6.79 0.22
N TYR A 103 7.15 -7.19 -0.01
CA TYR A 103 8.03 -6.54 -0.99
C TYR A 103 7.82 -7.05 -2.41
N VAL A 104 7.00 -8.09 -2.58
CA VAL A 104 6.62 -8.60 -3.90
C VAL A 104 5.28 -7.99 -4.29
N TYR A 105 5.28 -7.18 -5.33
CA TYR A 105 4.08 -6.48 -5.81
C TYR A 105 2.91 -7.44 -6.04
N GLY A 106 1.72 -7.09 -5.51
CA GLY A 106 0.52 -7.92 -5.59
C GLY A 106 0.48 -9.15 -4.67
N MET A 107 1.59 -9.49 -4.00
CA MET A 107 1.65 -10.65 -3.10
C MET A 107 1.14 -10.35 -1.68
N ARG A 108 1.01 -9.10 -1.29
CA ARG A 108 0.65 -8.70 0.07
C ARG A 108 -0.67 -9.32 0.54
N LEU A 109 -1.73 -9.16 -0.26
CA LEU A 109 -3.06 -9.67 0.04
C LEU A 109 -3.07 -11.22 0.09
N VAL A 110 -2.44 -11.82 -0.92
CA VAL A 110 -2.32 -13.29 -1.03
C VAL A 110 -1.42 -13.85 0.07
N GLY A 111 -0.33 -13.13 0.43
CA GLY A 111 0.65 -13.56 1.41
C GLY A 111 0.09 -13.65 2.82
N GLY A 112 -0.69 -12.66 3.28
CA GLY A 112 -1.36 -12.70 4.58
C GLY A 112 -2.33 -13.87 4.68
N VAL A 113 -3.18 -14.05 3.66
CA VAL A 113 -4.12 -15.17 3.58
C VAL A 113 -3.37 -16.51 3.54
N ALA A 114 -2.31 -16.64 2.72
CA ALA A 114 -1.49 -17.84 2.61
C ALA A 114 -0.82 -18.21 3.94
N ALA A 115 -0.30 -17.23 4.67
CA ALA A 115 0.29 -17.43 5.99
C ALA A 115 -0.76 -17.96 7.00
N GLY A 116 -1.97 -17.42 6.96
CA GLY A 116 -3.11 -17.90 7.76
C GLY A 116 -3.55 -19.31 7.39
N LEU A 117 -3.63 -19.61 6.09
CA LEU A 117 -3.93 -20.95 5.57
C LEU A 117 -2.85 -21.99 5.93
N ALA A 118 -1.57 -21.59 5.95
CA ALA A 118 -0.46 -22.44 6.34
C ALA A 118 -0.41 -22.72 7.86
N GLU A 119 -1.34 -22.13 8.63
CA GLU A 119 -1.47 -22.29 10.08
C GLU A 119 -0.22 -21.83 10.86
N ILE A 120 0.48 -20.81 10.36
CA ILE A 120 1.59 -20.19 11.08
C ILE A 120 1.09 -19.70 12.45
N GLY A 121 1.85 -19.94 13.53
CA GLY A 121 1.46 -19.53 14.87
C GLY A 121 1.20 -18.01 14.94
N PHE A 122 0.11 -17.61 15.61
CA PHE A 122 -0.35 -16.22 15.69
C PHE A 122 0.75 -15.26 16.15
N TRP A 123 1.39 -15.55 17.25
CA TRP A 123 2.45 -14.70 17.82
C TRP A 123 3.67 -14.61 16.90
N ARG A 124 4.02 -15.72 16.25
CA ARG A 124 5.12 -15.75 15.28
C ARG A 124 4.80 -14.84 14.09
N PHE A 125 3.59 -14.95 13.54
CA PHE A 125 3.15 -14.07 12.47
C PHE A 125 3.12 -12.61 12.94
N ALA A 126 2.52 -12.32 14.08
CA ALA A 126 2.39 -10.97 14.62
C ALA A 126 3.74 -10.25 14.75
N VAL A 127 4.72 -10.90 15.38
CA VAL A 127 6.06 -10.30 15.57
C VAL A 127 6.75 -10.06 14.23
N LEU A 128 6.77 -11.06 13.33
CA LEU A 128 7.39 -10.93 12.01
C LEU A 128 6.69 -9.89 11.14
N ASN A 129 5.36 -9.82 11.21
CA ASN A 129 4.57 -8.82 10.52
C ASN A 129 4.88 -7.41 11.01
N LEU A 130 4.96 -7.19 12.33
CA LEU A 130 5.31 -5.88 12.90
C LEU A 130 6.70 -5.43 12.44
N VAL A 131 7.71 -6.32 12.53
CA VAL A 131 9.07 -5.99 12.07
C VAL A 131 9.09 -5.65 10.59
N SER A 132 8.46 -6.49 9.76
CA SER A 132 8.39 -6.27 8.31
C SER A 132 7.59 -4.99 7.97
N ALA A 133 6.47 -4.73 8.67
CA ALA A 133 5.65 -3.55 8.46
C ALA A 133 6.40 -2.26 8.81
N LEU A 134 7.16 -2.27 9.90
CA LEU A 134 7.96 -1.11 10.31
C LEU A 134 9.05 -0.80 9.29
N ALA A 135 9.82 -1.81 8.89
CA ALA A 135 10.87 -1.65 7.89
C ALA A 135 10.31 -1.15 6.55
N TRP A 136 9.19 -1.71 6.13
CA TRP A 136 8.49 -1.32 4.91
C TRP A 136 7.94 0.11 4.99
N ALA A 137 7.24 0.48 6.07
CA ALA A 137 6.69 1.82 6.26
C ALA A 137 7.81 2.87 6.28
N ALA A 138 8.90 2.61 7.02
CA ALA A 138 10.06 3.50 7.04
C ALA A 138 10.66 3.68 5.64
N LEU A 139 10.84 2.59 4.88
CA LEU A 139 11.40 2.62 3.53
C LEU A 139 10.52 3.44 2.58
N PHE A 140 9.24 3.10 2.44
CA PHE A 140 8.36 3.73 1.45
C PHE A 140 8.00 5.17 1.82
N THR A 141 7.82 5.48 3.12
CA THR A 141 7.61 6.86 3.56
C THR A 141 8.89 7.70 3.36
N ALA A 142 10.08 7.14 3.63
CA ALA A 142 11.34 7.83 3.35
C ALA A 142 11.54 8.07 1.85
N LEU A 143 11.23 7.10 0.99
CA LEU A 143 11.26 7.28 -0.47
C LEU A 143 10.34 8.41 -0.91
N GLY A 144 9.12 8.47 -0.37
CA GLY A 144 8.18 9.56 -0.66
C GLY A 144 8.69 10.93 -0.20
N TYR A 145 9.33 10.98 0.97
CA TYR A 145 9.93 12.20 1.50
C TYR A 145 11.09 12.69 0.62
N VAL A 146 12.00 11.79 0.23
CA VAL A 146 13.12 12.09 -0.66
C VAL A 146 12.63 12.50 -2.06
N PHE A 147 11.57 11.84 -2.57
CA PHE A 147 10.93 12.24 -3.81
C PHE A 147 10.38 13.69 -3.73
N GLY A 148 9.78 14.05 -2.59
CA GLY A 148 9.33 15.43 -2.31
C GLY A 148 10.48 16.45 -2.40
N LEU A 149 11.65 16.12 -1.83
CA LEU A 149 12.88 16.92 -1.96
C LEU A 149 13.28 17.11 -3.44
N GLY A 150 13.33 16.01 -4.18
CA GLY A 150 13.70 16.05 -5.60
C GLY A 150 12.75 16.89 -6.45
N VAL A 151 11.44 16.73 -6.22
CA VAL A 151 10.41 17.52 -6.92
C VAL A 151 10.53 19.00 -6.59
N GLN A 152 10.75 19.36 -5.32
CA GLN A 152 10.90 20.74 -4.89
C GLN A 152 12.15 21.39 -5.51
N GLU A 153 13.27 20.69 -5.54
CA GLU A 153 14.51 21.18 -6.16
C GLU A 153 14.37 21.32 -7.68
N PHE A 154 13.73 20.35 -8.33
CA PHE A 154 13.49 20.38 -9.77
C PHE A 154 12.51 21.50 -10.15
N ILE A 155 11.39 21.66 -9.43
CA ILE A 155 10.43 22.74 -9.65
C ILE A 155 11.06 24.08 -9.35
N GLY A 156 11.84 24.20 -8.26
CA GLY A 156 12.56 25.44 -7.93
C GLY A 156 13.50 25.89 -9.04
N ARG A 157 14.28 24.98 -9.61
CA ARG A 157 15.16 25.26 -10.77
C ARG A 157 14.37 25.57 -12.04
N ALA A 158 13.25 24.88 -12.28
CA ALA A 158 12.44 25.03 -13.48
C ALA A 158 11.56 26.29 -13.46
N LEU A 159 11.06 26.72 -12.29
CA LEU A 159 10.29 27.95 -12.14
C LEU A 159 11.10 29.19 -12.50
N HIS A 160 12.42 29.19 -12.25
CA HIS A 160 13.29 30.25 -12.72
C HIS A 160 13.49 30.24 -14.22
N ALA A 161 13.27 29.13 -14.90
CA ALA A 161 13.48 29.03 -16.35
C ALA A 161 12.21 29.24 -17.19
N HIS A 162 11.05 28.63 -16.85
CA HIS A 162 9.85 28.72 -17.70
C HIS A 162 8.54 28.36 -16.94
N GLN A 163 8.07 29.28 -16.12
CA GLN A 163 6.90 29.10 -15.23
C GLN A 163 5.59 28.68 -15.93
N ARG A 164 5.36 29.07 -17.19
CA ARG A 164 4.11 28.76 -17.92
C ARG A 164 4.06 27.38 -18.57
N LEU A 165 5.21 26.83 -18.95
CA LEU A 165 5.28 25.52 -19.64
C LEU A 165 5.06 24.33 -18.70
N TRP A 166 5.46 24.45 -17.44
CA TRP A 166 5.37 23.36 -16.47
C TRP A 166 3.97 23.17 -15.89
N ILE A 167 3.22 24.26 -15.70
CA ILE A 167 1.80 24.19 -15.29
C ILE A 167 0.99 23.53 -16.40
N GLY A 168 1.25 23.88 -17.67
CA GLY A 168 0.60 23.25 -18.81
C GLY A 168 0.95 21.76 -18.96
N GLY A 169 2.22 21.38 -18.78
CA GLY A 169 2.67 19.99 -18.83
C GLY A 169 2.07 19.12 -17.73
N GLY A 170 2.02 19.61 -16.50
CA GLY A 170 1.41 18.92 -15.36
C GLY A 170 -0.10 18.70 -15.55
N LEU A 171 -0.80 19.69 -16.04
CA LEU A 171 -2.23 19.60 -16.40
C LEU A 171 -2.49 18.59 -17.52
N LEU A 172 -1.62 18.53 -18.54
CA LEU A 172 -1.73 17.56 -19.63
C LEU A 172 -1.49 16.13 -19.15
N VAL A 173 -0.52 15.90 -18.28
CA VAL A 173 -0.26 14.57 -17.69
C VAL A 173 -1.45 14.14 -16.82
N PHE A 174 -1.98 15.03 -16.00
CA PHE A 174 -3.15 14.76 -15.17
C PHE A 174 -4.39 14.48 -16.02
N ALA A 175 -4.64 15.27 -17.06
CA ALA A 175 -5.73 15.07 -17.99
C ALA A 175 -5.57 13.75 -18.79
N GLY A 176 -4.35 13.40 -19.19
CA GLY A 176 -4.04 12.14 -19.86
C GLY A 176 -4.32 10.93 -18.98
N LEU A 177 -3.88 10.96 -17.71
CA LEU A 177 -4.16 9.90 -16.73
C LEU A 177 -5.67 9.78 -16.45
N ALA A 178 -6.36 10.90 -16.26
CA ALA A 178 -7.81 10.91 -16.08
C ALA A 178 -8.56 10.33 -17.31
N ALA A 179 -8.11 10.69 -18.51
CA ALA A 179 -8.69 10.16 -19.75
C ALA A 179 -8.46 8.64 -19.91
N VAL A 180 -7.29 8.14 -19.54
CA VAL A 180 -6.98 6.69 -19.55
C VAL A 180 -7.86 5.96 -18.52
N ILE A 181 -8.01 6.49 -17.32
CA ILE A 181 -8.85 5.90 -16.27
C ILE A 181 -10.32 5.87 -16.72
N VAL A 182 -10.84 6.97 -17.24
CA VAL A 182 -12.20 7.05 -17.74
C VAL A 182 -12.42 6.10 -18.92
N ARG A 183 -11.48 6.05 -19.86
CA ARG A 183 -11.54 5.15 -21.02
C ARG A 183 -11.55 3.68 -20.60
N THR A 184 -10.67 3.28 -19.69
CA THR A 184 -10.62 1.89 -19.19
C THR A 184 -11.89 1.54 -18.41
N TRP A 185 -12.43 2.47 -17.64
CA TRP A 185 -13.71 2.30 -16.93
C TRP A 185 -14.88 2.13 -17.90
N LEU A 186 -14.98 2.98 -18.93
CA LEU A 186 -16.02 2.90 -19.97
C LEU A 186 -15.96 1.59 -20.77
N ILE A 187 -14.74 1.13 -21.13
CA ILE A 187 -14.55 -0.13 -21.86
C ILE A 187 -14.97 -1.33 -20.99
N ARG A 188 -14.68 -1.31 -19.68
CA ARG A 188 -15.14 -2.35 -18.77
C ARG A 188 -16.65 -2.39 -18.65
N ARG A 189 -17.28 -1.22 -18.52
CA ARG A 189 -18.75 -1.10 -18.41
C ARG A 189 -19.48 -1.52 -19.70
N ALA A 190 -18.90 -1.25 -20.86
CA ALA A 190 -19.46 -1.68 -22.14
C ALA A 190 -19.41 -3.21 -22.37
N ARG A 191 -18.55 -3.93 -21.67
CA ARG A 191 -18.46 -5.41 -21.71
C ARG A 191 -19.43 -6.12 -20.76
N GLU A 192 -20.05 -5.39 -19.85
CA GLU A 192 -20.97 -5.93 -18.83
C GLU A 192 -22.47 -5.77 -19.24
N LEU A 193 -22.76 -5.16 -20.37
CA LEU A 193 -24.12 -5.07 -20.90
C LEU A 193 -24.44 -6.35 -21.68
N PRO A 194 -25.38 -7.19 -21.20
CA PRO A 194 -25.83 -8.37 -21.91
C PRO A 194 -26.63 -7.93 -23.15
N THR A 195 -26.33 -8.54 -24.28
CA THR A 195 -27.12 -8.47 -25.53
C THR A 195 -28.41 -9.26 -25.35
#